data_6a558dfc69a6bc35018a562c6ad50026
#
_entry.id   6a558dfc69a6bc35018a562c6ad50026
#
_cell.length_a   1.000
_cell.length_b   1.000
_cell.length_c   1.000
_cell.angle_alpha   90.00
_cell.angle_beta   90.00
_cell.angle_gamma   90.00
#
_symmetry.space_group_name_H-M   'P 1'
#
loop_
_entity.id
_entity.type
_entity.pdbx_description
1 polymer ?
#
loop_
_entity_poly.entity_id
_entity_poly.type
_entity_poly.pdbx_seq_one_letter_code
_entity_poly.pdbx_strand_id
1 'polypeptide(L)'
;MSAADGGLKMKLTIIARSRDDFGVILTAKHQHKSDQKIFSVTVTDADLHELTETRVDKEHLIEFAFQFLVDHEPVSAIHGKFDISIIATYFPEFPAAVKQWVAENT
;
A
#
# COMPACT_ATOMS: atom_id res chain seq x y z
N MET A 1 -6.93 22.12 6.80
CA MET A 1 -6.30 22.03 6.59
C MET A 1 -5.53 21.69 6.37
N SER A 2 -5.46 21.70 6.26
CA SER A 2 -4.81 21.36 6.09
C SER A 2 -3.73 21.08 6.35
N ALA A 3 -3.66 21.12 7.24
CA ALA A 3 -2.45 20.71 7.85
C ALA A 3 -1.72 19.73 7.09
N ALA A 4 -2.35 19.04 6.43
CA ALA A 4 -1.73 18.07 5.58
C ALA A 4 -0.74 18.69 4.63
N ASP A 5 -0.80 19.97 4.51
CA ASP A 5 0.05 20.64 3.55
C ASP A 5 1.52 20.50 3.84
N GLY A 6 1.89 20.39 5.09
CA GLY A 6 3.28 20.18 5.42
C GLY A 6 3.69 18.74 5.36
N GLY A 7 2.75 17.88 5.07
CA GLY A 7 2.98 16.46 5.12
C GLY A 7 3.59 15.87 3.89
N LEU A 8 3.70 14.57 3.93
CA LEU A 8 4.25 13.78 2.86
C LEU A 8 3.28 13.71 1.68
N LYS A 9 3.78 14.04 0.52
CA LYS A 9 3.04 13.81 -0.70
C LYS A 9 3.56 12.52 -1.33
N MET A 10 2.65 11.63 -1.63
CA MET A 10 3.02 10.32 -2.14
C MET A 10 2.41 10.08 -3.51
N LYS A 11 3.22 9.53 -4.39
CA LYS A 11 2.76 9.10 -5.70
C LYS A 11 3.16 7.66 -5.89
N LEU A 12 2.22 6.83 -6.32
CA LEU A 12 2.49 5.43 -6.60
C LEU A 12 2.31 5.15 -8.09
N THR A 13 3.24 4.38 -8.63
CA THR A 13 3.08 3.80 -9.94
C THR A 13 3.12 2.29 -9.77
N ILE A 14 2.07 1.61 -10.20
CA ILE A 14 1.94 0.17 -10.02
C ILE A 14 2.03 -0.51 -11.37
N ILE A 15 2.93 -1.46 -11.49
CA ILE A 15 3.18 -2.19 -12.74
C ILE A 15 2.94 -3.67 -12.48
N ALA A 16 1.94 -4.23 -13.15
CA ALA A 16 1.67 -5.66 -13.07
C ALA A 16 2.75 -6.40 -13.84
N ARG A 17 3.49 -7.26 -13.17
CA ARG A 17 4.54 -8.07 -13.81
C ARG A 17 4.04 -9.46 -14.15
N SER A 18 3.15 -9.98 -13.33
CA SER A 18 2.48 -11.24 -13.56
C SER A 18 1.15 -11.18 -12.83
N ARG A 19 0.44 -12.29 -12.77
CA ARG A 19 -0.87 -12.32 -12.11
C ARG A 19 -0.80 -11.88 -10.66
N ASP A 20 0.23 -12.31 -9.95
CA ASP A 20 0.33 -12.07 -8.51
C ASP A 20 1.45 -11.10 -8.13
N ASP A 21 2.36 -10.79 -9.06
CA ASP A 21 3.53 -9.96 -8.76
C ASP A 21 3.41 -8.58 -9.35
N PHE A 22 3.67 -7.59 -8.52
CA PHE A 22 3.56 -6.18 -8.92
C PHE A 22 4.83 -5.44 -8.56
N GLY A 23 5.27 -4.59 -9.49
CA GLY A 23 6.29 -3.60 -9.18
C GLY A 23 5.59 -2.33 -8.73
N VAL A 24 6.11 -1.72 -7.68
CA VAL A 24 5.54 -0.47 -7.15
C VAL A 24 6.66 0.55 -7.04
N ILE A 25 6.47 1.68 -7.68
CA ILE A 25 7.40 2.79 -7.57
C ILE A 25 6.73 3.84 -6.69
N LEU A 26 7.30 4.04 -5.52
CA LEU A 26 6.81 5.01 -4.55
C LEU A 26 7.69 6.24 -4.61
N THR A 27 7.10 7.37 -4.91
CA THR A 27 7.78 8.66 -4.88
C THR A 27 7.17 9.47 -3.75
N ALA A 28 8.01 9.85 -2.81
CA ALA A 28 7.59 10.62 -1.65
C ALA A 28 8.28 11.99 -1.71
N LYS A 29 7.50 13.05 -1.58
CA LYS A 29 8.04 14.42 -1.62
C LYS A 29 7.83 15.11 -0.29
N HIS A 30 8.92 15.68 0.21
CA HIS A 30 8.92 16.54 1.39
C HIS A 30 9.55 17.86 1.00
N GLN A 31 8.77 18.91 0.96
CA GLN A 31 9.32 20.23 0.65
C GLN A 31 10.23 20.17 -0.57
N HIS A 32 11.54 20.26 -0.36
CA HIS A 32 12.52 20.29 -1.45
C HIS A 32 13.14 18.94 -1.74
N LYS A 33 12.78 17.92 -0.97
CA LYS A 33 13.34 16.59 -1.16
C LYS A 33 12.34 15.65 -1.81
N SER A 34 12.87 14.78 -2.65
CA SER A 34 12.07 13.76 -3.29
C SER A 34 12.80 12.43 -3.13
N ASP A 35 12.16 11.47 -2.49
CA ASP A 35 12.70 10.14 -2.32
C ASP A 35 11.89 9.16 -3.17
N GLN A 36 12.59 8.22 -3.78
CA GLN A 36 11.94 7.22 -4.60
C GLN A 36 12.43 5.84 -4.18
N LYS A 37 11.49 4.91 -4.08
CA LYS A 37 11.85 3.53 -3.74
C LYS A 37 11.00 2.59 -4.58
N ILE A 38 11.63 1.50 -5.02
CA ILE A 38 10.98 0.49 -5.84
C ILE A 38 10.74 -0.74 -5.00
N PHE A 39 9.54 -1.29 -5.09
CA PHE A 39 9.12 -2.45 -4.32
C PHE A 39 8.63 -3.55 -5.24
N SER A 40 8.75 -4.79 -4.77
CA SER A 40 8.09 -5.94 -5.37
C SER A 40 7.07 -6.46 -4.38
N VAL A 41 5.82 -6.48 -4.80
CA VAL A 41 4.72 -6.87 -3.92
C VAL A 41 3.97 -8.03 -4.55
N THR A 42 3.72 -9.06 -3.75
CA THR A 42 2.93 -10.21 -4.18
C THR A 42 1.53 -10.11 -3.57
N VAL A 43 0.52 -10.21 -4.42
CA VAL A 43 -0.88 -10.24 -3.99
C VAL A 43 -1.54 -11.39 -4.71
N THR A 44 -1.79 -12.49 -4.00
CA THR A 44 -2.46 -13.64 -4.59
C THR A 44 -3.96 -13.42 -4.63
N ASP A 45 -4.66 -14.23 -5.43
CA ASP A 45 -6.12 -14.20 -5.45
C ASP A 45 -6.70 -14.52 -4.07
N ALA A 46 -6.05 -15.44 -3.35
CA ALA A 46 -6.47 -15.79 -2.00
C ALA A 46 -6.32 -14.59 -1.04
N ASP A 47 -5.21 -13.87 -1.14
CA ASP A 47 -5.00 -12.69 -0.32
C ASP A 47 -6.06 -11.62 -0.61
N LEU A 48 -6.35 -11.41 -1.87
CA LEU A 48 -7.35 -10.43 -2.27
C LEU A 48 -8.71 -10.80 -1.71
N HIS A 49 -9.08 -12.06 -1.84
CA HIS A 49 -10.36 -12.54 -1.35
C HIS A 49 -10.45 -12.42 0.17
N GLU A 50 -9.39 -12.83 0.86
CA GLU A 50 -9.39 -12.82 2.31
C GLU A 50 -9.50 -11.40 2.88
N LEU A 51 -8.82 -10.45 2.25
CA LEU A 51 -8.78 -9.08 2.74
C LEU A 51 -9.96 -8.25 2.28
N THR A 52 -10.44 -8.45 1.05
CA THR A 52 -11.43 -7.56 0.43
C THR A 52 -12.67 -8.26 -0.07
N GLU A 53 -12.74 -9.58 0.03
CA GLU A 53 -13.82 -10.38 -0.57
C GLU A 53 -13.91 -10.15 -2.09
N THR A 54 -12.78 -9.81 -2.69
CA THR A 54 -12.65 -9.53 -4.12
C THR A 54 -13.55 -8.35 -4.58
N ARG A 55 -13.84 -7.43 -3.66
CA ARG A 55 -14.65 -6.26 -3.99
C ARG A 55 -13.87 -5.14 -4.63
N VAL A 56 -12.55 -5.19 -4.54
CA VAL A 56 -11.65 -4.25 -5.20
C VAL A 56 -10.57 -5.05 -5.90
N ASP A 57 -9.87 -4.44 -6.84
CA ASP A 57 -8.81 -5.15 -7.53
C ASP A 57 -7.49 -5.07 -6.75
N LYS A 58 -6.50 -5.84 -7.21
CA LYS A 58 -5.23 -5.93 -6.52
C LYS A 58 -4.49 -4.60 -6.48
N GLU A 59 -4.59 -3.83 -7.56
CA GLU A 59 -3.91 -2.54 -7.63
C GLU A 59 -4.46 -1.56 -6.60
N HIS A 60 -5.78 -1.49 -6.45
CA HIS A 60 -6.38 -0.62 -5.45
C HIS A 60 -6.01 -1.05 -4.04
N LEU A 61 -5.96 -2.37 -3.81
CA LEU A 61 -5.53 -2.87 -2.51
C LEU A 61 -4.08 -2.46 -2.22
N ILE A 62 -3.21 -2.53 -3.22
CA ILE A 62 -1.83 -2.12 -3.05
C ILE A 62 -1.74 -0.63 -2.72
N GLU A 63 -2.53 0.21 -3.39
CA GLU A 63 -2.57 1.64 -3.09
C GLU A 63 -2.95 1.88 -1.64
N PHE A 64 -4.00 1.23 -1.17
CA PHE A 64 -4.41 1.37 0.21
C PHE A 64 -3.33 0.88 1.16
N ALA A 65 -2.70 -0.25 0.85
CA ALA A 65 -1.66 -0.83 1.69
C ALA A 65 -0.48 0.12 1.85
N PHE A 66 -0.04 0.75 0.77
CA PHE A 66 1.07 1.68 0.86
C PHE A 66 0.70 2.95 1.61
N GLN A 67 -0.52 3.44 1.43
CA GLN A 67 -0.97 4.58 2.22
C GLN A 67 -0.96 4.23 3.70
N PHE A 68 -1.43 3.04 4.04
CA PHE A 68 -1.41 2.56 5.43
C PHE A 68 0.01 2.49 5.96
N LEU A 69 0.92 1.91 5.17
CA LEU A 69 2.30 1.74 5.60
C LEU A 69 3.01 3.08 5.82
N VAL A 70 2.85 4.03 4.91
CA VAL A 70 3.54 5.32 5.06
C VAL A 70 2.96 6.13 6.20
N ASP A 71 1.72 5.85 6.60
CA ASP A 71 1.12 6.50 7.77
C ASP A 71 1.68 5.94 9.08
N HIS A 72 2.26 4.73 9.04
CA HIS A 72 2.71 4.04 10.25
C HIS A 72 4.22 3.98 10.38
N GLU A 73 4.97 4.07 9.28
CA GLU A 73 6.43 3.99 9.35
C GLU A 73 7.08 4.73 8.19
N PRO A 74 8.35 5.12 8.33
CA PRO A 74 9.05 5.82 7.25
C PRO A 74 9.23 4.89 6.04
N VAL A 75 9.27 5.50 4.86
CA VAL A 75 9.44 4.74 3.62
C VAL A 75 10.68 3.84 3.67
N SER A 76 11.76 4.32 4.27
CA SER A 76 13.00 3.55 4.35
C SER A 76 12.86 2.29 5.18
N ALA A 77 11.88 2.22 6.06
CA ALA A 77 11.65 1.04 6.90
C ALA A 77 10.80 -0.03 6.21
N ILE A 78 10.15 0.31 5.10
CA ILE A 78 9.30 -0.64 4.39
C ILE A 78 10.18 -1.57 3.56
N HIS A 79 9.98 -2.87 3.72
CA HIS A 79 10.77 -3.85 2.98
C HIS A 79 10.55 -3.72 1.48
N GLY A 80 11.63 -3.86 0.71
CA GLY A 80 11.57 -3.72 -0.75
C GLY A 80 10.84 -4.86 -1.46
N LYS A 81 10.66 -5.99 -0.79
CA LYS A 81 9.96 -7.12 -1.36
C LYS A 81 9.15 -7.80 -0.28
N PHE A 82 7.86 -7.96 -0.50
CA PHE A 82 7.01 -8.60 0.50
C PHE A 82 5.68 -9.07 -0.11
N ASP A 83 5.05 -10.02 0.58
CA ASP A 83 3.67 -10.40 0.31
C ASP A 83 2.75 -9.46 1.06
N ILE A 84 1.64 -9.10 0.43
CA ILE A 84 0.71 -8.18 1.11
C ILE A 84 0.20 -8.73 2.44
N SER A 85 0.13 -10.05 2.56
CA SER A 85 -0.31 -10.69 3.79
C SER A 85 0.62 -10.45 4.98
N ILE A 86 1.90 -10.12 4.73
CA ILE A 86 2.85 -9.90 5.81
C ILE A 86 2.52 -8.64 6.60
N ILE A 87 1.79 -7.71 5.98
CA ILE A 87 1.44 -6.46 6.65
C ILE A 87 0.63 -6.75 7.90
N ALA A 88 -0.29 -7.71 7.83
CA ALA A 88 -1.11 -8.08 8.99
C ALA A 88 -0.28 -8.67 10.12
N THR A 89 0.89 -9.25 9.80
CA THR A 89 1.79 -9.78 10.81
C THR A 89 2.44 -8.67 11.63
N TYR A 90 2.84 -7.60 10.96
CA TYR A 90 3.47 -6.48 11.65
C TYR A 90 2.44 -5.49 12.20
N PHE A 91 1.31 -5.36 11.55
CA PHE A 91 0.24 -4.45 11.94
C PHE A 91 -1.07 -5.22 11.99
N PRO A 92 -1.38 -5.84 13.15
CA PRO A 92 -2.59 -6.66 13.27
C PRO A 92 -3.88 -5.93 12.95
N GLU A 93 -3.88 -4.61 13.02
CA GLU A 93 -5.06 -3.81 12.68
C GLU A 93 -5.29 -3.66 11.17
N PHE A 94 -4.33 -4.08 10.35
CA PHE A 94 -4.44 -3.91 8.90
C PHE A 94 -5.70 -4.56 8.30
N PRO A 95 -6.02 -5.82 8.61
CA PRO A 95 -7.22 -6.42 8.01
C PRO A 95 -8.50 -5.66 8.33
N ALA A 96 -8.63 -5.14 9.56
CA ALA A 96 -9.80 -4.36 9.92
C ALA A 96 -9.83 -3.03 9.18
N ALA A 97 -8.67 -2.40 9.00
CA ALA A 97 -8.58 -1.17 8.24
C ALA A 97 -8.97 -1.39 6.78
N VAL A 98 -8.56 -2.51 6.19
CA VAL A 98 -8.95 -2.85 4.82
C VAL A 98 -10.46 -3.04 4.73
N LYS A 99 -11.05 -3.76 5.66
CA LYS A 99 -12.50 -4.00 5.66
C LYS A 99 -13.27 -2.70 5.72
N GLN A 100 -12.83 -1.79 6.57
CA GLN A 100 -13.49 -0.50 6.68
C GLN A 100 -13.36 0.30 5.39
N TRP A 101 -12.18 0.31 4.80
CA TRP A 101 -11.95 1.01 3.55
C TRP A 101 -12.81 0.44 2.42
N VAL A 102 -12.90 -0.88 2.32
CA VAL A 102 -13.74 -1.52 1.31
C VAL A 102 -15.20 -1.13 1.50
N ALA A 103 -15.68 -1.15 2.73
CA ALA A 103 -17.06 -0.79 3.04
C ALA A 103 -17.37 0.64 2.65
N GLU A 104 -16.40 1.54 2.80
CA GLU A 104 -16.58 2.95 2.48
C GLU A 104 -16.52 3.23 0.97
N ASN A 105 -15.92 2.32 0.21
CA ASN A 105 -15.69 2.51 -1.21
C ASN A 105 -16.50 1.58 -2.11
N THR A 106 -17.40 0.81 -1.52
CA THR A 106 -18.26 -0.12 -2.31
C THR A 106 -19.75 -0.04 -1.88
#